data_4260ecf210ba1b53c6d8c23ca52f49fe
#
_entry.id   4260ecf210ba1b53c6d8c23ca52f49fe
#
_cell.length_a   1.000
_cell.length_b   1.000
_cell.length_c   1.000
_cell.angle_alpha   90.00
_cell.angle_beta   90.00
_cell.angle_gamma   90.00
#
_symmetry.space_group_name_H-M   'P 1'
#
loop_
_entity.id
_entity.type
_entity.pdbx_description
1 polymer ?
#
loop_
_entity_poly.entity_id
_entity_poly.type
_entity_poly.pdbx_seq_one_letter_code
_entity_poly.pdbx_strand_id
1 'polypeptide(L)'
;LGVLVSRDEKLVLLSSYGGKQYSDSPRILFEVMKTDPRFSDFRYVWAFESPGHIEVDGAEKVRIDSVRYFLCALKAKIWITNVNIERGLHFKRPHTVYLNTWHGTGPKKGGNAVPGRKDYDFSQVDILCVDGKYMRDVMLQYFGACERGLLYSGRPREDELFRFQESDRKRIRNRLRLPEEKKIILYMPTWREYGNQELDYNYWHSYLADQYVVLIRAHHFAGAMKHTHECDSFFYDVSAFPNVNELYWIADILISDYSSAFFDYGLLGKPMICFAYDYDRYVKEYGLFMDLKNEFPDGIKRNEQEVIAAINVIAADYSGAGRRCRQYCESYVTHNGDATEQCLSRLADLLKRDNGVY
;
A
#
# COMPACT_ATOMS: atom_id res chain seq x y z
N LEU A 1 12.12 -21.61 24.95
CA LEU A 1 10.83 -22.05 24.33
C LEU A 1 11.02 -22.55 22.91
N GLY A 2 11.81 -21.90 22.06
CA GLY A 2 12.00 -22.31 20.67
C GLY A 2 12.53 -23.73 20.46
N VAL A 3 13.34 -24.27 21.34
CA VAL A 3 13.92 -25.63 21.23
C VAL A 3 12.88 -26.72 21.50
N LEU A 4 11.83 -26.44 22.27
CA LEU A 4 10.78 -27.40 22.66
C LEU A 4 9.60 -27.45 21.69
N VAL A 5 9.52 -26.54 20.73
CA VAL A 5 8.40 -26.46 19.77
C VAL A 5 8.78 -27.22 18.49
N SER A 6 8.05 -28.29 18.16
CA SER A 6 8.25 -29.04 16.91
C SER A 6 8.04 -28.15 15.69
N ARG A 7 8.84 -28.36 14.66
CA ARG A 7 8.69 -27.66 13.37
C ARG A 7 7.51 -28.24 12.60
N ASP A 8 6.95 -27.42 11.73
CA ASP A 8 5.91 -27.78 10.79
C ASP A 8 6.31 -27.26 9.41
N GLU A 9 6.87 -28.15 8.61
CA GLU A 9 7.48 -27.83 7.30
C GLU A 9 6.43 -27.39 6.25
N LYS A 10 5.13 -27.45 6.58
CA LYS A 10 4.02 -27.08 5.71
C LYS A 10 3.13 -25.99 6.30
N LEU A 11 3.57 -25.31 7.34
CA LEU A 11 2.78 -24.25 7.97
C LEU A 11 3.23 -22.86 7.47
N VAL A 12 2.28 -22.07 7.01
CA VAL A 12 2.45 -20.67 6.63
C VAL A 12 1.72 -19.77 7.62
N LEU A 13 2.40 -18.80 8.21
CA LEU A 13 1.82 -17.75 9.03
C LEU A 13 1.75 -16.45 8.22
N LEU A 14 0.54 -15.86 8.14
CA LEU A 14 0.31 -14.62 7.40
C LEU A 14 -0.24 -13.52 8.32
N SER A 15 0.07 -12.28 7.97
CA SER A 15 -0.45 -11.11 8.65
C SER A 15 -0.37 -9.88 7.74
N SER A 16 -1.41 -9.04 7.74
CA SER A 16 -1.40 -7.72 7.08
C SER A 16 -1.62 -6.61 8.10
N TYR A 17 -0.84 -5.53 7.98
CA TYR A 17 -0.93 -4.35 8.84
C TYR A 17 -0.99 -4.68 10.35
N GLY A 18 -0.16 -5.63 10.77
CA GLY A 18 -0.11 -6.06 12.18
C GLY A 18 -1.38 -6.75 12.66
N GLY A 19 -2.12 -7.40 11.77
CA GLY A 19 -3.36 -8.13 12.08
C GLY A 19 -4.65 -7.34 11.97
N LYS A 20 -4.60 -6.11 11.45
CA LYS A 20 -5.78 -5.24 11.35
C LYS A 20 -6.70 -5.57 10.17
N GLN A 21 -6.15 -6.16 9.11
CA GLN A 21 -6.87 -6.31 7.85
C GLN A 21 -6.55 -7.63 7.17
N TYR A 22 -7.49 -8.12 6.37
CA TYR A 22 -7.28 -9.13 5.34
C TYR A 22 -7.14 -8.44 3.98
N SER A 23 -5.94 -7.98 3.65
CA SER A 23 -5.71 -7.10 2.50
C SER A 23 -4.25 -7.11 2.05
N ASP A 24 -3.96 -6.26 1.04
CA ASP A 24 -2.60 -5.99 0.56
C ASP A 24 -1.89 -7.21 -0.02
N SER A 25 -0.60 -7.11 -0.24
CA SER A 25 0.24 -8.16 -0.84
C SER A 25 0.19 -9.51 -0.13
N PRO A 26 0.15 -9.60 1.22
CA PRO A 26 -0.01 -10.90 1.88
C PRO A 26 -1.29 -11.63 1.49
N ARG A 27 -2.41 -10.90 1.28
CA ARG A 27 -3.66 -11.49 0.78
C ARG A 27 -3.50 -12.00 -0.65
N ILE A 28 -2.90 -11.21 -1.54
CA ILE A 28 -2.71 -11.60 -2.94
C ILE A 28 -1.86 -12.88 -3.02
N LEU A 29 -0.74 -12.91 -2.28
CA LEU A 29 0.12 -14.11 -2.22
C LEU A 29 -0.65 -15.32 -1.71
N PHE A 30 -1.42 -15.17 -0.62
CA PHE A 30 -2.22 -16.26 -0.06
C PHE A 30 -3.25 -16.80 -1.05
N GLU A 31 -4.00 -15.92 -1.72
CA GLU A 31 -5.02 -16.32 -2.67
C GLU A 31 -4.42 -17.10 -3.86
N VAL A 32 -3.23 -16.72 -4.32
CA VAL A 32 -2.53 -17.46 -5.37
C VAL A 32 -1.94 -18.78 -4.84
N MET A 33 -1.31 -18.77 -3.66
CA MET A 33 -0.69 -19.97 -3.06
C MET A 33 -1.70 -21.11 -2.83
N LYS A 34 -2.96 -20.80 -2.54
CA LYS A 34 -4.01 -21.83 -2.36
C LYS A 34 -4.21 -22.71 -3.60
N THR A 35 -3.97 -22.18 -4.78
CA THR A 35 -4.20 -22.87 -6.06
C THR A 35 -2.92 -23.22 -6.80
N ASP A 36 -1.77 -22.71 -6.34
CA ASP A 36 -0.47 -22.98 -6.94
C ASP A 36 0.06 -24.36 -6.52
N PRO A 37 0.36 -25.27 -7.48
CA PRO A 37 0.86 -26.61 -7.17
C PRO A 37 2.13 -26.64 -6.29
N ARG A 38 2.93 -25.57 -6.31
CA ARG A 38 4.14 -25.44 -5.47
C ARG A 38 3.81 -25.37 -3.97
N PHE A 39 2.59 -24.94 -3.61
CA PHE A 39 2.16 -24.65 -2.25
C PHE A 39 0.84 -25.35 -1.85
N SER A 40 0.29 -26.24 -2.69
CA SER A 40 -1.03 -26.84 -2.51
C SER A 40 -1.17 -27.71 -1.25
N ASP A 41 -0.07 -28.24 -0.72
CA ASP A 41 -0.03 -29.06 0.49
C ASP A 41 0.34 -28.27 1.76
N PHE A 42 0.46 -26.93 1.65
CA PHE A 42 0.68 -26.07 2.81
C PHE A 42 -0.62 -25.79 3.55
N ARG A 43 -0.50 -25.59 4.86
CA ARG A 43 -1.56 -25.13 5.74
C ARG A 43 -1.34 -23.66 6.10
N TYR A 44 -2.41 -22.89 6.14
CA TYR A 44 -2.35 -21.44 6.29
C TYR A 44 -2.97 -21.00 7.61
N VAL A 45 -2.30 -20.11 8.32
CA VAL A 45 -2.79 -19.45 9.53
C VAL A 45 -2.68 -17.94 9.33
N TRP A 46 -3.81 -17.26 9.46
CA TRP A 46 -3.86 -15.79 9.45
C TRP A 46 -3.93 -15.24 10.86
N ALA A 47 -3.04 -14.29 11.18
CA ALA A 47 -3.01 -13.60 12.45
C ALA A 47 -3.76 -12.25 12.36
N PHE A 48 -4.76 -12.06 13.25
CA PHE A 48 -5.58 -10.87 13.34
C PHE A 48 -5.65 -10.31 14.77
N GLU A 49 -5.85 -8.99 14.91
CA GLU A 49 -6.18 -8.38 16.20
C GLU A 49 -7.57 -8.88 16.69
N SER A 50 -8.54 -8.98 15.79
CA SER A 50 -9.91 -9.40 16.05
C SER A 50 -10.36 -10.47 15.04
N PRO A 51 -9.92 -11.75 15.22
CA PRO A 51 -10.16 -12.81 14.23
C PRO A 51 -11.64 -13.18 14.03
N GLY A 52 -12.54 -12.84 14.97
CA GLY A 52 -13.98 -13.12 14.86
C GLY A 52 -14.72 -12.25 13.85
N HIS A 53 -14.16 -11.12 13.44
CA HIS A 53 -14.82 -10.15 12.55
C HIS A 53 -14.32 -10.22 11.09
N ILE A 54 -13.38 -11.11 10.80
CA ILE A 54 -12.77 -11.22 9.46
C ILE A 54 -12.97 -12.64 8.96
N GLU A 55 -13.60 -12.78 7.80
CA GLU A 55 -13.75 -14.07 7.12
C GLU A 55 -12.57 -14.30 6.18
N VAL A 56 -11.98 -15.51 6.28
CA VAL A 56 -10.89 -15.98 5.42
C VAL A 56 -11.17 -17.45 5.10
N ASP A 57 -11.35 -17.72 3.82
CA ASP A 57 -11.54 -19.08 3.34
C ASP A 57 -10.20 -19.79 3.11
N GLY A 58 -10.10 -21.04 3.54
CA GLY A 58 -8.90 -21.86 3.35
C GLY A 58 -7.75 -21.59 4.35
N ALA A 59 -8.01 -20.89 5.46
CA ALA A 59 -7.02 -20.69 6.51
C ALA A 59 -7.61 -20.72 7.92
N GLU A 60 -6.82 -21.18 8.88
CA GLU A 60 -7.11 -20.98 10.30
C GLU A 60 -6.86 -19.52 10.68
N LYS A 61 -7.57 -19.07 11.72
CA LYS A 61 -7.40 -17.72 12.28
C LYS A 61 -6.81 -17.79 13.69
N VAL A 62 -5.89 -16.88 13.99
CA VAL A 62 -5.30 -16.75 15.32
C VAL A 62 -5.28 -15.29 15.75
N ARG A 63 -5.47 -15.04 17.05
CA ARG A 63 -5.33 -13.69 17.59
C ARG A 63 -3.84 -13.34 17.69
N ILE A 64 -3.44 -12.22 17.09
CA ILE A 64 -2.08 -11.70 17.17
C ILE A 64 -1.70 -11.43 18.65
N ASP A 65 -0.42 -11.54 18.97
CA ASP A 65 0.14 -11.36 20.32
C ASP A 65 -0.40 -12.35 21.38
N SER A 66 -1.11 -13.41 20.95
CA SER A 66 -1.51 -14.51 21.84
C SER A 66 -0.45 -15.60 21.91
N VAL A 67 -0.51 -16.45 22.95
CA VAL A 67 0.38 -17.63 23.06
C VAL A 67 0.27 -18.52 21.81
N ARG A 68 -0.94 -18.70 21.27
CA ARG A 68 -1.17 -19.48 20.04
C ARG A 68 -0.48 -18.84 18.83
N TYR A 69 -0.50 -17.51 18.71
CA TYR A 69 0.24 -16.78 17.68
C TYR A 69 1.74 -17.07 17.72
N PHE A 70 2.37 -16.92 18.89
CA PHE A 70 3.81 -17.19 19.04
C PHE A 70 4.15 -18.65 18.80
N LEU A 71 3.30 -19.58 19.22
CA LEU A 71 3.48 -21.01 18.92
C LEU A 71 3.36 -21.29 17.42
N CYS A 72 2.40 -20.69 16.72
CA CYS A 72 2.29 -20.79 15.26
C CYS A 72 3.53 -20.21 14.58
N ALA A 73 3.97 -19.03 15.00
CA ALA A 73 5.15 -18.39 14.44
C ALA A 73 6.42 -19.23 14.62
N LEU A 74 6.62 -19.81 15.82
CA LEU A 74 7.76 -20.70 16.09
C LEU A 74 7.70 -22.04 15.31
N LYS A 75 6.51 -22.52 14.95
CA LYS A 75 6.33 -23.75 14.15
C LYS A 75 6.50 -23.50 12.66
N ALA A 76 6.06 -22.34 12.19
CA ALA A 76 5.88 -22.07 10.78
C ALA A 76 7.17 -22.16 9.96
N LYS A 77 7.04 -22.80 8.80
CA LYS A 77 8.06 -22.82 7.75
C LYS A 77 8.17 -21.51 7.01
N ILE A 78 7.05 -20.82 6.82
CA ILE A 78 6.97 -19.56 6.06
C ILE A 78 6.26 -18.50 6.90
N TRP A 79 6.83 -17.32 6.92
CA TRP A 79 6.18 -16.09 7.39
C TRP A 79 5.95 -15.14 6.21
N ILE A 80 4.74 -14.60 6.09
CA ILE A 80 4.40 -13.60 5.07
C ILE A 80 3.71 -12.41 5.74
N THR A 81 4.25 -11.21 5.53
CA THR A 81 3.67 -9.98 6.07
C THR A 81 4.04 -8.77 5.22
N ASN A 82 3.36 -7.66 5.46
CA ASN A 82 3.71 -6.34 4.92
C ASN A 82 4.20 -5.36 6.00
N VAL A 83 4.41 -5.83 7.24
CA VAL A 83 4.93 -5.02 8.35
C VAL A 83 5.99 -5.79 9.13
N ASN A 84 5.62 -6.52 10.19
CA ASN A 84 6.53 -7.26 11.06
C ASN A 84 5.78 -8.39 11.80
N ILE A 85 6.31 -9.62 11.73
CA ILE A 85 5.79 -10.77 12.48
C ILE A 85 6.34 -10.82 13.89
N GLU A 86 7.58 -10.39 14.08
CA GLU A 86 8.30 -10.55 15.35
C GLU A 86 7.87 -9.57 16.44
N ARG A 87 7.11 -8.52 16.11
CA ARG A 87 6.54 -7.57 17.07
C ARG A 87 7.59 -6.92 17.99
N GLY A 88 8.80 -6.65 17.43
CA GLY A 88 9.93 -6.12 18.18
C GLY A 88 10.71 -7.16 19.01
N LEU A 89 10.37 -8.45 18.88
CA LEU A 89 11.09 -9.57 19.50
C LEU A 89 11.91 -10.29 18.43
N HIS A 90 13.08 -10.79 18.81
CA HIS A 90 13.95 -11.56 17.91
C HIS A 90 13.78 -13.05 18.17
N PHE A 91 12.84 -13.71 17.48
CA PHE A 91 12.55 -15.13 17.68
C PHE A 91 12.44 -15.97 16.41
N LYS A 92 12.74 -15.37 15.24
CA LYS A 92 12.78 -16.13 13.97
C LYS A 92 13.73 -17.31 14.09
N ARG A 93 13.27 -18.48 13.66
CA ARG A 93 14.08 -19.69 13.64
C ARG A 93 14.82 -19.84 12.31
N PRO A 94 16.01 -20.48 12.27
CA PRO A 94 16.79 -20.62 11.03
C PRO A 94 16.06 -21.32 9.89
N HIS A 95 15.13 -22.25 10.19
CA HIS A 95 14.37 -22.97 9.18
C HIS A 95 13.19 -22.18 8.60
N THR A 96 12.82 -21.05 9.19
CA THR A 96 11.69 -20.24 8.76
C THR A 96 12.13 -19.31 7.64
N VAL A 97 11.45 -19.34 6.51
CA VAL A 97 11.63 -18.38 5.41
C VAL A 97 10.70 -17.19 5.67
N TYR A 98 11.27 -15.98 5.78
CA TYR A 98 10.54 -14.77 6.08
C TYR A 98 10.42 -13.90 4.83
N LEU A 99 9.20 -13.79 4.29
CA LEU A 99 8.85 -12.89 3.21
C LEU A 99 8.14 -11.66 3.75
N ASN A 100 8.68 -10.48 3.48
CA ASN A 100 8.08 -9.21 3.80
C ASN A 100 7.89 -8.39 2.52
N THR A 101 6.65 -8.11 2.18
CA THR A 101 6.32 -7.35 0.97
C THR A 101 6.44 -5.85 1.16
N TRP A 102 6.58 -5.40 2.42
CA TRP A 102 6.36 -4.02 2.79
C TRP A 102 4.98 -3.52 2.33
N HIS A 103 4.69 -2.21 2.42
CA HIS A 103 3.35 -1.70 2.16
C HIS A 103 3.32 -0.35 1.43
N GLY A 104 4.42 0.09 0.85
CA GLY A 104 4.42 1.29 0.02
C GLY A 104 5.78 1.96 -0.09
N THR A 105 6.01 2.58 -1.23
CA THR A 105 7.08 3.56 -1.44
C THR A 105 6.50 4.93 -1.13
N GLY A 106 7.03 5.62 -0.17
CA GLY A 106 6.47 6.90 0.25
C GLY A 106 7.53 7.94 0.57
N PRO A 107 7.14 9.23 0.51
CA PRO A 107 8.07 10.32 0.80
C PRO A 107 8.37 10.47 2.29
N LYS A 108 7.49 9.99 3.17
CA LYS A 108 7.56 10.17 4.63
C LYS A 108 8.68 9.34 5.24
N LYS A 109 9.42 9.92 6.20
CA LYS A 109 10.38 9.16 7.01
C LYS A 109 9.72 8.03 7.77
N GLY A 110 10.38 6.88 7.78
CA GLY A 110 9.94 5.66 8.45
C GLY A 110 11.12 4.89 9.05
N GLY A 111 10.82 3.76 9.69
CA GLY A 111 11.84 2.94 10.33
C GLY A 111 12.63 3.72 11.40
N ASN A 112 13.90 3.43 11.49
CA ASN A 112 14.82 4.07 12.45
C ASN A 112 15.22 5.52 12.07
N ALA A 113 14.69 6.08 10.95
CA ALA A 113 14.82 7.50 10.63
C ALA A 113 13.85 8.37 11.44
N VAL A 114 12.83 7.78 12.07
CA VAL A 114 11.92 8.49 12.96
C VAL A 114 12.63 8.76 14.31
N PRO A 115 12.68 10.02 14.79
CA PRO A 115 13.36 10.34 16.05
C PRO A 115 12.92 9.46 17.21
N GLY A 116 13.88 8.93 17.98
CA GLY A 116 13.64 8.04 19.12
C GLY A 116 13.32 6.58 18.76
N ARG A 117 13.17 6.23 17.50
CA ARG A 117 12.88 4.88 17.04
C ARG A 117 14.15 4.09 16.72
N LYS A 118 14.25 2.85 17.21
CA LYS A 118 15.39 1.94 16.98
C LYS A 118 14.95 0.47 16.88
N ASP A 119 13.68 0.23 16.67
CA ASP A 119 13.03 -1.09 16.77
C ASP A 119 12.88 -1.80 15.43
N TYR A 120 13.29 -1.17 14.33
CA TYR A 120 13.27 -1.82 13.02
C TYR A 120 14.58 -2.56 12.75
N ASP A 121 14.45 -3.88 12.61
CA ASP A 121 15.53 -4.78 12.20
C ASP A 121 14.98 -5.83 11.23
N PHE A 122 15.23 -5.63 9.94
CA PHE A 122 14.88 -6.57 8.87
C PHE A 122 16.07 -7.44 8.45
N SER A 123 17.12 -7.56 9.28
CA SER A 123 18.31 -8.39 8.99
C SER A 123 17.97 -9.86 8.79
N GLN A 124 16.87 -10.32 9.38
CA GLN A 124 16.39 -11.70 9.30
C GLN A 124 15.32 -11.93 8.21
N VAL A 125 14.97 -10.91 7.42
CA VAL A 125 14.04 -11.05 6.30
C VAL A 125 14.78 -11.69 5.12
N ASP A 126 14.28 -12.83 4.64
CA ASP A 126 14.91 -13.59 3.55
C ASP A 126 14.48 -13.11 2.17
N ILE A 127 13.24 -12.55 2.08
CA ILE A 127 12.70 -11.94 0.86
C ILE A 127 12.03 -10.63 1.27
N LEU A 128 12.60 -9.51 0.87
CA LEU A 128 12.05 -8.17 1.10
C LEU A 128 11.79 -7.49 -0.26
N CYS A 129 10.50 -7.27 -0.57
CA CYS A 129 10.12 -6.62 -1.81
C CYS A 129 10.52 -5.14 -1.82
N VAL A 130 11.22 -4.74 -2.87
CA VAL A 130 11.54 -3.35 -3.16
C VAL A 130 11.19 -3.06 -4.62
N ASP A 131 10.83 -1.84 -4.92
CA ASP A 131 10.42 -1.40 -6.25
C ASP A 131 11.44 -0.50 -6.96
N GLY A 132 12.62 -0.33 -6.37
CA GLY A 132 13.70 0.41 -6.99
C GLY A 132 14.81 0.80 -6.03
N LYS A 133 15.78 1.53 -6.56
CA LYS A 133 16.99 1.96 -5.83
C LYS A 133 16.63 2.80 -4.59
N TYR A 134 15.64 3.66 -4.69
CA TYR A 134 15.22 4.50 -3.56
C TYR A 134 14.78 3.66 -2.36
N MET A 135 13.84 2.73 -2.56
CA MET A 135 13.38 1.86 -1.46
C MET A 135 14.46 0.91 -0.97
N ARG A 136 15.33 0.41 -1.86
CA ARG A 136 16.53 -0.32 -1.46
C ARG A 136 17.33 0.47 -0.44
N ASP A 137 17.72 1.70 -0.77
CA ASP A 137 18.57 2.52 0.08
C ASP A 137 17.89 2.84 1.43
N VAL A 138 16.57 3.13 1.40
CA VAL A 138 15.77 3.33 2.62
C VAL A 138 15.73 2.07 3.50
N MET A 139 15.52 0.89 2.92
CA MET A 139 15.45 -0.37 3.67
C MET A 139 16.79 -0.74 4.29
N LEU A 140 17.89 -0.57 3.55
CA LEU A 140 19.23 -0.83 4.06
C LEU A 140 19.61 0.14 5.18
N GLN A 141 19.34 1.43 4.99
CA GLN A 141 19.81 2.47 5.91
C GLN A 141 18.95 2.59 7.18
N TYR A 142 17.62 2.42 7.06
CA TYR A 142 16.70 2.77 8.14
C TYR A 142 15.83 1.61 8.65
N PHE A 143 15.89 0.44 8.01
CA PHE A 143 15.12 -0.73 8.44
C PHE A 143 16.01 -1.92 8.82
N GLY A 144 17.33 -1.78 8.74
CA GLY A 144 18.27 -2.85 9.06
C GLY A 144 18.21 -4.04 8.09
N ALA A 145 17.72 -3.84 6.87
CA ALA A 145 17.65 -4.91 5.85
C ALA A 145 19.03 -5.32 5.35
N CYS A 146 19.15 -6.54 4.82
CA CYS A 146 20.34 -7.04 4.15
C CYS A 146 20.15 -7.09 2.64
N GLU A 147 21.18 -6.68 1.87
CA GLU A 147 21.15 -6.69 0.41
C GLU A 147 20.73 -8.05 -0.18
N ARG A 148 21.21 -9.14 0.39
CA ARG A 148 20.91 -10.52 -0.06
C ARG A 148 19.41 -10.90 0.00
N GLY A 149 18.64 -10.22 0.86
CA GLY A 149 17.20 -10.45 1.03
C GLY A 149 16.35 -9.60 0.10
N LEU A 150 16.91 -8.62 -0.60
CA LEU A 150 16.12 -7.74 -1.45
C LEU A 150 15.66 -8.45 -2.72
N LEU A 151 14.39 -8.24 -3.06
CA LEU A 151 13.77 -8.68 -4.30
C LEU A 151 13.21 -7.45 -5.03
N TYR A 152 13.74 -7.16 -6.19
CA TYR A 152 13.34 -6.02 -7.04
C TYR A 152 12.10 -6.39 -7.88
N SER A 153 10.99 -6.61 -7.23
CA SER A 153 9.75 -7.07 -7.87
C SER A 153 8.65 -6.02 -7.93
N GLY A 154 8.74 -4.97 -7.12
CA GLY A 154 7.54 -4.23 -6.73
C GLY A 154 6.71 -5.04 -5.74
N ARG A 155 5.43 -4.74 -5.60
CA ARG A 155 4.56 -5.40 -4.61
C ARG A 155 3.45 -6.19 -5.28
N PRO A 156 3.18 -7.42 -4.83
CA PRO A 156 2.11 -8.27 -5.38
C PRO A 156 0.74 -7.57 -5.52
N ARG A 157 0.39 -6.67 -4.59
CA ARG A 157 -0.87 -5.92 -4.66
C ARG A 157 -1.01 -5.04 -5.90
N GLU A 158 0.12 -4.60 -6.47
CA GLU A 158 0.15 -3.68 -7.60
C GLU A 158 -0.04 -4.40 -8.94
N ASP A 159 0.15 -5.72 -9.00
CA ASP A 159 -0.03 -6.53 -10.22
C ASP A 159 -1.42 -6.35 -10.84
N GLU A 160 -2.45 -6.12 -10.02
CA GLU A 160 -3.81 -5.91 -10.46
C GLU A 160 -3.95 -4.68 -11.37
N LEU A 161 -3.15 -3.62 -11.13
CA LEU A 161 -3.17 -2.38 -11.92
C LEU A 161 -2.83 -2.61 -13.40
N PHE A 162 -2.07 -3.66 -13.71
CA PHE A 162 -1.68 -4.04 -15.08
C PHE A 162 -2.69 -4.97 -15.76
N ARG A 163 -3.70 -5.43 -15.04
CA ARG A 163 -4.69 -6.41 -15.53
C ARG A 163 -6.06 -5.84 -15.77
N PHE A 164 -6.36 -4.65 -15.25
CA PHE A 164 -7.65 -4.00 -15.44
C PHE A 164 -7.95 -3.73 -16.93
N GLN A 165 -9.23 -3.89 -17.28
CA GLN A 165 -9.78 -3.66 -18.61
C GLN A 165 -10.78 -2.51 -18.57
N GLU A 166 -11.14 -1.95 -19.73
CA GLU A 166 -12.15 -0.90 -19.80
C GLU A 166 -13.54 -1.34 -19.28
N SER A 167 -13.86 -2.62 -19.43
CA SER A 167 -15.07 -3.22 -18.84
C SER A 167 -15.11 -3.12 -17.30
N ASP A 168 -13.94 -3.18 -16.64
CA ASP A 168 -13.86 -3.00 -15.19
C ASP A 168 -14.17 -1.58 -14.78
N ARG A 169 -13.76 -0.58 -15.58
CA ARG A 169 -14.08 0.82 -15.34
C ARG A 169 -15.60 1.02 -15.23
N LYS A 170 -16.35 0.48 -16.19
CA LYS A 170 -17.82 0.55 -16.20
C LYS A 170 -18.44 -0.16 -15.00
N ARG A 171 -17.98 -1.37 -14.69
CA ARG A 171 -18.44 -2.17 -13.55
C ARG A 171 -18.23 -1.43 -12.22
N ILE A 172 -17.05 -0.85 -12.01
CA ILE A 172 -16.71 -0.14 -10.78
C ILE A 172 -17.53 1.14 -10.64
N ARG A 173 -17.65 1.93 -11.72
CA ARG A 173 -18.48 3.15 -11.74
C ARG A 173 -19.94 2.84 -11.39
N ASN A 174 -20.52 1.78 -11.95
CA ASN A 174 -21.88 1.35 -11.65
C ASN A 174 -22.05 0.94 -10.19
N ARG A 175 -21.07 0.22 -9.61
CA ARG A 175 -21.07 -0.17 -8.19
C ARG A 175 -21.08 1.04 -7.26
N LEU A 176 -20.38 2.10 -7.64
CA LEU A 176 -20.34 3.38 -6.91
C LEU A 176 -21.47 4.35 -7.31
N ARG A 177 -22.33 4.00 -8.29
CA ARG A 177 -23.41 4.84 -8.82
C ARG A 177 -22.92 6.19 -9.33
N LEU A 178 -21.75 6.23 -9.98
CA LEU A 178 -21.16 7.45 -10.51
C LEU A 178 -21.75 7.79 -11.88
N PRO A 179 -21.96 9.09 -12.20
CA PRO A 179 -22.41 9.54 -13.51
C PRO A 179 -21.40 9.17 -14.61
N GLU A 180 -21.88 8.67 -15.76
CA GLU A 180 -21.02 8.14 -16.83
C GLU A 180 -20.15 9.21 -17.48
N GLU A 181 -20.67 10.43 -17.66
CA GLU A 181 -20.04 11.50 -18.43
C GLU A 181 -18.96 12.27 -17.66
N LYS A 182 -18.99 12.22 -16.32
CA LYS A 182 -18.07 13.02 -15.49
C LYS A 182 -16.74 12.31 -15.30
N LYS A 183 -15.67 13.10 -15.31
CA LYS A 183 -14.34 12.65 -14.90
C LYS A 183 -14.27 12.47 -13.38
N ILE A 184 -13.33 11.68 -12.92
CA ILE A 184 -13.20 11.31 -11.51
C ILE A 184 -11.90 11.87 -10.95
N ILE A 185 -12.02 12.68 -9.91
CA ILE A 185 -10.92 13.07 -9.04
C ILE A 185 -10.95 12.16 -7.81
N LEU A 186 -9.83 11.53 -7.48
CA LEU A 186 -9.67 10.77 -6.26
C LEU A 186 -8.82 11.59 -5.27
N TYR A 187 -9.42 12.03 -4.18
CA TYR A 187 -8.74 12.75 -3.10
C TYR A 187 -8.40 11.83 -1.95
N MET A 188 -7.11 11.69 -1.65
CA MET A 188 -6.57 10.79 -0.64
C MET A 188 -5.60 11.52 0.29
N PRO A 189 -6.10 12.32 1.25
CA PRO A 189 -5.24 13.03 2.19
C PRO A 189 -4.58 12.08 3.19
N THR A 190 -3.31 12.32 3.52
CA THR A 190 -2.62 11.64 4.62
C THR A 190 -3.20 12.07 5.96
N TRP A 191 -3.36 11.11 6.87
CA TRP A 191 -3.79 11.40 8.24
C TRP A 191 -2.75 12.23 9.02
N ARG A 192 -3.25 13.14 9.86
CA ARG A 192 -2.46 14.01 10.74
C ARG A 192 -3.04 13.99 12.16
N GLU A 193 -2.16 13.96 13.16
CA GLU A 193 -2.60 14.05 14.58
C GLU A 193 -3.29 15.38 14.90
N TYR A 194 -2.88 16.46 14.23
CA TYR A 194 -3.48 17.80 14.39
C TYR A 194 -4.69 18.04 13.50
N GLY A 195 -5.22 17.02 12.84
CA GLY A 195 -6.36 17.10 11.95
C GLY A 195 -6.01 17.52 10.52
N ASN A 196 -6.87 17.18 9.59
CA ASN A 196 -6.77 17.57 8.19
C ASN A 196 -7.55 18.86 7.94
N GLN A 197 -7.15 19.64 6.91
CA GLN A 197 -7.95 20.73 6.41
C GLN A 197 -9.25 20.19 5.82
N GLU A 198 -10.38 20.79 6.19
CA GLU A 198 -11.66 20.58 5.51
C GLU A 198 -11.64 21.29 4.15
N LEU A 199 -12.16 20.61 3.13
CA LEU A 199 -12.31 21.23 1.81
C LEU A 199 -13.51 22.18 1.82
N ASP A 200 -13.37 23.33 1.15
CA ASP A 200 -14.51 24.21 0.88
C ASP A 200 -15.40 23.59 -0.21
N TYR A 201 -16.47 22.90 0.24
CA TYR A 201 -17.42 22.22 -0.61
C TYR A 201 -17.99 23.13 -1.70
N ASN A 202 -18.48 24.34 -1.33
CA ASN A 202 -19.12 25.25 -2.27
C ASN A 202 -18.13 25.76 -3.32
N TYR A 203 -16.88 26.01 -2.90
CA TYR A 203 -15.82 26.42 -3.79
C TYR A 203 -15.51 25.33 -4.82
N TRP A 204 -15.25 24.10 -4.39
CA TRP A 204 -14.98 22.97 -5.30
C TRP A 204 -16.15 22.68 -6.22
N HIS A 205 -17.38 22.65 -5.68
CA HIS A 205 -18.58 22.41 -6.45
C HIS A 205 -18.75 23.44 -7.57
N SER A 206 -18.60 24.73 -7.26
CA SER A 206 -18.80 25.82 -8.23
C SER A 206 -17.83 25.78 -9.42
N TYR A 207 -16.65 25.20 -9.24
CA TYR A 207 -15.64 25.12 -10.32
C TYR A 207 -15.58 23.77 -11.02
N LEU A 208 -15.98 22.69 -10.39
CA LEU A 208 -15.70 21.34 -10.87
C LEU A 208 -16.95 20.51 -11.16
N ALA A 209 -18.11 20.82 -10.57
CA ALA A 209 -19.27 19.95 -10.60
C ALA A 209 -19.81 19.64 -11.99
N ASP A 210 -19.63 20.55 -12.97
CA ASP A 210 -20.08 20.30 -14.33
C ASP A 210 -19.31 19.17 -15.02
N GLN A 211 -18.01 19.01 -14.73
CA GLN A 211 -17.13 18.10 -15.45
C GLN A 211 -16.63 16.92 -14.60
N TYR A 212 -16.63 17.06 -13.27
CA TYR A 212 -16.02 16.12 -12.35
C TYR A 212 -16.96 15.65 -11.26
N VAL A 213 -16.62 14.49 -10.69
CA VAL A 213 -17.01 14.06 -9.35
C VAL A 213 -15.75 13.82 -8.53
N VAL A 214 -15.85 13.99 -7.21
CA VAL A 214 -14.74 13.82 -6.28
C VAL A 214 -14.99 12.63 -5.38
N LEU A 215 -14.16 11.61 -5.48
CA LEU A 215 -14.12 10.49 -4.55
C LEU A 215 -13.17 10.83 -3.41
N ILE A 216 -13.66 10.79 -2.17
CA ILE A 216 -12.84 11.05 -0.99
C ILE A 216 -12.53 9.73 -0.29
N ARG A 217 -11.24 9.41 -0.15
CA ARG A 217 -10.76 8.30 0.64
C ARG A 217 -9.86 8.81 1.76
N ALA A 218 -10.46 9.12 2.89
CA ALA A 218 -9.76 9.58 4.08
C ALA A 218 -9.57 8.42 5.08
N HIS A 219 -8.56 8.51 5.93
CA HIS A 219 -8.43 7.61 7.07
C HIS A 219 -9.60 7.84 8.04
N HIS A 220 -10.09 6.79 8.72
CA HIS A 220 -11.27 6.83 9.62
C HIS A 220 -11.27 7.92 10.72
N PHE A 221 -10.17 8.64 10.88
CA PHE A 221 -10.02 9.75 11.84
C PHE A 221 -9.96 11.14 11.18
N ALA A 222 -9.93 11.23 9.86
CA ALA A 222 -10.11 12.50 9.22
C ALA A 222 -11.60 12.82 9.32
N GLY A 223 -11.99 13.77 10.14
CA GLY A 223 -13.36 14.29 10.23
C GLY A 223 -13.78 14.97 8.92
N ALA A 224 -13.52 14.30 7.82
CA ALA A 224 -13.86 14.70 6.48
C ALA A 224 -15.38 14.65 6.36
N MET A 225 -15.98 15.80 6.34
CA MET A 225 -17.39 16.05 6.02
C MET A 225 -18.40 15.83 7.14
N LYS A 226 -18.57 16.84 7.98
CA LYS A 226 -19.75 16.99 8.85
C LYS A 226 -21.07 17.28 8.09
N HIS A 227 -21.01 17.49 6.80
CA HIS A 227 -22.17 17.86 5.98
C HIS A 227 -22.16 17.13 4.63
N THR A 228 -22.48 15.84 4.64
CA THR A 228 -23.07 15.23 3.45
C THR A 228 -24.48 15.78 3.32
N HIS A 229 -24.68 16.74 2.43
CA HIS A 229 -26.01 17.02 1.93
C HIS A 229 -26.44 15.76 1.16
N GLU A 230 -27.43 15.05 1.66
CA GLU A 230 -27.93 13.76 1.15
C GLU A 230 -28.39 13.76 -0.32
N CYS A 231 -28.24 14.87 -1.03
CA CYS A 231 -28.75 15.07 -2.38
C CYS A 231 -27.71 15.52 -3.42
N ASP A 232 -26.42 15.60 -3.09
CA ASP A 232 -25.47 16.15 -4.05
C ASP A 232 -24.53 15.08 -4.61
N SER A 233 -24.63 14.85 -5.91
CA SER A 233 -23.89 13.86 -6.67
C SER A 233 -22.48 14.32 -7.07
N PHE A 234 -21.81 15.12 -6.24
CA PHE A 234 -20.48 15.65 -6.52
C PHE A 234 -19.37 15.02 -5.67
N PHE A 235 -19.53 14.97 -4.33
CA PHE A 235 -18.62 14.30 -3.43
C PHE A 235 -19.14 12.91 -3.03
N TYR A 236 -18.26 11.90 -3.09
CA TYR A 236 -18.55 10.51 -2.71
C TYR A 236 -17.52 10.04 -1.68
N ASP A 237 -17.97 9.66 -0.49
CA ASP A 237 -17.10 9.02 0.49
C ASP A 237 -16.87 7.54 0.10
N VAL A 238 -15.61 7.23 -0.25
CA VAL A 238 -15.16 5.89 -0.61
C VAL A 238 -14.13 5.34 0.39
N SER A 239 -14.08 5.89 1.61
CA SER A 239 -13.14 5.49 2.65
C SER A 239 -13.28 4.01 3.02
N ALA A 240 -14.50 3.48 3.04
CA ALA A 240 -14.80 2.08 3.31
C ALA A 240 -14.69 1.16 2.07
N PHE A 241 -14.39 1.71 0.88
CA PHE A 241 -14.30 0.89 -0.33
C PHE A 241 -13.10 -0.07 -0.24
N PRO A 242 -13.29 -1.39 -0.41
CA PRO A 242 -12.30 -2.38 0.01
C PRO A 242 -11.03 -2.41 -0.87
N ASN A 243 -11.17 -2.19 -2.18
CA ASN A 243 -10.06 -2.29 -3.12
C ASN A 243 -9.65 -0.91 -3.64
N VAL A 244 -8.52 -0.39 -3.16
CA VAL A 244 -8.00 0.92 -3.58
C VAL A 244 -7.55 0.93 -5.06
N ASN A 245 -7.09 -0.21 -5.61
CA ASN A 245 -6.65 -0.29 -7.00
C ASN A 245 -7.81 -0.05 -7.96
N GLU A 246 -9.03 -0.51 -7.63
CA GLU A 246 -10.22 -0.20 -8.40
C GLU A 246 -10.51 1.32 -8.43
N LEU A 247 -10.27 2.03 -7.32
CA LEU A 247 -10.39 3.49 -7.27
C LEU A 247 -9.31 4.17 -8.11
N TYR A 248 -8.06 3.69 -8.04
CA TYR A 248 -6.97 4.18 -8.89
C TYR A 248 -7.29 3.99 -10.38
N TRP A 249 -7.82 2.81 -10.73
CA TRP A 249 -8.14 2.51 -12.13
C TRP A 249 -9.19 3.44 -12.71
N ILE A 250 -10.26 3.74 -11.97
CA ILE A 250 -11.34 4.61 -12.45
C ILE A 250 -11.03 6.11 -12.34
N ALA A 251 -10.13 6.53 -11.44
CA ALA A 251 -9.76 7.93 -11.28
C ALA A 251 -9.03 8.46 -12.51
N ASP A 252 -9.35 9.71 -12.88
CA ASP A 252 -8.67 10.46 -13.93
C ASP A 252 -7.55 11.33 -13.36
N ILE A 253 -7.70 11.83 -12.14
CA ILE A 253 -6.69 12.62 -11.43
C ILE A 253 -6.62 12.13 -9.98
N LEU A 254 -5.41 11.91 -9.46
CA LEU A 254 -5.17 11.71 -8.03
C LEU A 254 -4.74 13.02 -7.39
N ILE A 255 -5.39 13.39 -6.29
CA ILE A 255 -4.94 14.44 -5.39
C ILE A 255 -4.56 13.81 -4.06
N SER A 256 -3.32 13.98 -3.64
CA SER A 256 -2.81 13.48 -2.36
C SER A 256 -1.72 14.44 -1.84
N ASP A 257 -0.94 14.01 -0.85
CA ASP A 257 0.08 14.85 -0.24
C ASP A 257 1.37 14.05 0.10
N TYR A 258 1.48 13.45 1.28
CA TYR A 258 2.68 12.74 1.75
C TYR A 258 2.53 11.22 1.70
N SER A 259 1.80 10.72 0.71
CA SER A 259 1.33 9.34 0.62
C SER A 259 2.11 8.51 -0.39
N SER A 260 2.25 7.22 -0.11
CA SER A 260 2.68 6.21 -1.09
C SER A 260 1.69 6.04 -2.26
N ALA A 261 0.46 6.54 -2.13
CA ALA A 261 -0.55 6.52 -3.19
C ALA A 261 -0.05 7.11 -4.51
N PHE A 262 0.86 8.09 -4.47
CA PHE A 262 1.48 8.65 -5.68
C PHE A 262 2.20 7.59 -6.51
N PHE A 263 2.91 6.69 -5.86
CA PHE A 263 3.72 5.68 -6.54
C PHE A 263 2.88 4.51 -7.02
N ASP A 264 1.87 4.09 -6.24
CA ASP A 264 0.91 3.09 -6.68
C ASP A 264 0.10 3.60 -7.89
N TYR A 265 -0.47 4.81 -7.80
CA TYR A 265 -1.24 5.43 -8.88
C TYR A 265 -0.37 5.80 -10.10
N GLY A 266 0.87 6.20 -9.84
CA GLY A 266 1.84 6.58 -10.87
C GLY A 266 2.14 5.47 -11.87
N LEU A 267 1.99 4.19 -11.48
CA LEU A 267 2.09 3.04 -12.39
C LEU A 267 1.10 3.12 -13.56
N LEU A 268 -0.02 3.81 -13.39
CA LEU A 268 -1.01 4.04 -14.43
C LEU A 268 -0.63 5.18 -15.40
N GLY A 269 0.39 5.99 -15.06
CA GLY A 269 0.83 7.12 -15.87
C GLY A 269 -0.24 8.22 -16.04
N LYS A 270 -1.10 8.38 -15.05
CA LYS A 270 -2.17 9.39 -15.02
C LYS A 270 -1.73 10.61 -14.23
N PRO A 271 -2.38 11.80 -14.42
CA PRO A 271 -2.04 13.03 -13.70
C PRO A 271 -2.23 12.94 -12.20
N MET A 272 -1.32 13.57 -11.45
CA MET A 272 -1.35 13.68 -9.99
C MET A 272 -1.15 15.14 -9.55
N ILE A 273 -1.75 15.51 -8.43
CA ILE A 273 -1.58 16.80 -7.77
C ILE A 273 -1.14 16.56 -6.33
N CYS A 274 -0.05 17.20 -5.91
CA CYS A 274 0.39 17.20 -4.51
C CYS A 274 -0.23 18.40 -3.78
N PHE A 275 -1.28 18.17 -2.98
CA PHE A 275 -1.95 19.19 -2.18
C PHE A 275 -1.39 19.21 -0.77
N ALA A 276 -0.29 19.91 -0.57
CA ALA A 276 0.50 19.97 0.66
C ALA A 276 0.34 21.33 1.36
N TYR A 277 -0.89 21.68 1.78
CA TYR A 277 -1.25 22.96 2.40
C TYR A 277 -0.43 23.27 3.66
N ASP A 278 0.03 22.28 4.36
CA ASP A 278 0.76 22.34 5.63
C ASP A 278 2.23 21.91 5.51
N TYR A 279 2.82 21.96 4.30
CA TYR A 279 4.13 21.38 3.97
C TYR A 279 5.22 21.66 5.01
N ASP A 280 5.40 22.91 5.40
CA ASP A 280 6.49 23.29 6.31
C ASP A 280 6.30 22.71 7.73
N ARG A 281 5.04 22.65 8.19
CA ARG A 281 4.68 22.00 9.46
C ARG A 281 4.88 20.49 9.38
N TYR A 282 4.38 19.86 8.31
CA TYR A 282 4.48 18.40 8.15
C TYR A 282 5.94 17.94 8.09
N VAL A 283 6.79 18.62 7.32
CA VAL A 283 8.23 18.32 7.25
C VAL A 283 8.90 18.45 8.62
N LYS A 284 8.53 19.47 9.40
CA LYS A 284 9.09 19.67 10.75
C LYS A 284 8.67 18.57 11.72
N GLU A 285 7.40 18.14 11.68
CA GLU A 285 6.85 17.16 12.64
C GLU A 285 7.20 15.70 12.28
N TYR A 286 7.07 15.33 11.00
CA TYR A 286 7.21 13.95 10.56
C TYR A 286 8.48 13.67 9.76
N GLY A 287 9.02 14.68 9.08
CA GLY A 287 10.15 14.55 8.16
C GLY A 287 9.81 13.82 6.86
N LEU A 288 10.55 14.18 5.80
CA LEU A 288 10.45 13.51 4.51
C LEU A 288 11.82 12.99 4.08
N PHE A 289 11.84 11.92 3.30
CA PHE A 289 13.01 11.43 2.57
C PHE A 289 13.10 12.08 1.19
N MET A 290 11.97 12.49 0.59
CA MET A 290 11.87 13.10 -0.73
C MET A 290 11.62 14.60 -0.60
N ASP A 291 12.20 15.40 -1.49
CA ASP A 291 11.94 16.83 -1.59
C ASP A 291 10.74 17.09 -2.51
N LEU A 292 9.54 16.79 -2.03
CA LEU A 292 8.31 16.99 -2.81
C LEU A 292 8.15 18.41 -3.35
N LYS A 293 8.66 19.42 -2.61
CA LYS A 293 8.54 20.82 -3.02
C LYS A 293 9.27 21.11 -4.33
N ASN A 294 10.45 20.53 -4.51
CA ASN A 294 11.30 20.78 -5.68
C ASN A 294 11.20 19.68 -6.74
N GLU A 295 10.83 18.45 -6.35
CA GLU A 295 10.90 17.28 -7.22
C GLU A 295 9.54 16.86 -7.79
N PHE A 296 8.42 17.18 -7.09
CA PHE A 296 7.10 16.73 -7.54
C PHE A 296 6.69 17.45 -8.85
N PRO A 297 6.12 16.73 -9.84
CA PRO A 297 5.70 17.32 -11.10
C PRO A 297 4.74 18.49 -10.91
N ASP A 298 5.04 19.61 -11.59
CA ASP A 298 4.29 20.87 -11.52
C ASP A 298 4.22 21.47 -10.09
N GLY A 299 5.06 21.01 -9.15
CA GLY A 299 5.21 21.51 -7.79
C GLY A 299 4.04 21.18 -6.85
N ILE A 300 4.24 21.43 -5.56
CA ILE A 300 3.19 21.25 -4.54
C ILE A 300 2.16 22.41 -4.61
N LYS A 301 0.92 22.12 -4.22
CA LYS A 301 -0.17 23.12 -4.10
C LYS A 301 -0.44 23.38 -2.62
N ARG A 302 -0.59 24.64 -2.24
CA ARG A 302 -0.70 25.04 -0.83
C ARG A 302 -2.10 25.51 -0.42
N ASN A 303 -2.97 25.70 -1.39
CA ASN A 303 -4.35 26.10 -1.18
C ASN A 303 -5.25 25.53 -2.28
N GLU A 304 -6.56 25.63 -2.07
CA GLU A 304 -7.55 25.04 -2.99
C GLU A 304 -7.59 25.78 -4.33
N GLN A 305 -7.27 27.08 -4.35
CA GLN A 305 -7.18 27.88 -5.58
C GLN A 305 -6.09 27.32 -6.51
N GLU A 306 -4.93 27.00 -5.95
CA GLU A 306 -3.84 26.38 -6.71
C GLU A 306 -4.19 24.96 -7.19
N VAL A 307 -4.97 24.20 -6.41
CA VAL A 307 -5.47 22.87 -6.83
C VAL A 307 -6.42 23.01 -8.00
N ILE A 308 -7.42 23.90 -7.94
CA ILE A 308 -8.36 24.14 -9.05
C ILE A 308 -7.62 24.61 -10.31
N ALA A 309 -6.66 25.54 -10.16
CA ALA A 309 -5.84 25.97 -11.29
C ALA A 309 -5.05 24.81 -11.91
N ALA A 310 -4.48 23.91 -11.09
CA ALA A 310 -3.77 22.73 -11.57
C ALA A 310 -4.69 21.75 -12.31
N ILE A 311 -5.93 21.54 -11.85
CA ILE A 311 -6.93 20.71 -12.55
C ILE A 311 -7.22 21.30 -13.93
N ASN A 312 -7.37 22.62 -14.07
CA ASN A 312 -7.59 23.28 -15.35
C ASN A 312 -6.39 23.12 -16.30
N VAL A 313 -5.17 23.22 -15.79
CA VAL A 313 -3.95 22.96 -16.59
C VAL A 313 -3.90 21.50 -17.06
N ILE A 314 -4.23 20.55 -16.19
CA ILE A 314 -4.32 19.12 -16.54
C ILE A 314 -5.42 18.89 -17.60
N ALA A 315 -6.56 19.55 -17.46
CA ALA A 315 -7.66 19.43 -18.45
C ALA A 315 -7.25 19.89 -19.86
N ALA A 316 -6.39 20.92 -19.94
CA ALA A 316 -5.86 21.45 -21.19
C ALA A 316 -4.79 20.55 -21.84
N ASP A 317 -3.96 19.87 -21.03
CA ASP A 317 -2.91 18.94 -21.49
C ASP A 317 -2.84 17.69 -20.57
N TYR A 318 -3.87 16.86 -20.61
CA TYR A 318 -3.98 15.64 -19.81
C TYR A 318 -2.81 14.66 -20.06
N SER A 319 -2.50 14.43 -21.33
CA SER A 319 -1.44 13.49 -21.72
C SER A 319 -0.04 13.99 -21.32
N GLY A 320 0.22 15.28 -21.43
CA GLY A 320 1.49 15.88 -20.99
C GLY A 320 1.65 15.81 -19.48
N ALA A 321 0.63 16.14 -18.72
CA ALA A 321 0.63 15.99 -17.28
C ALA A 321 0.86 14.54 -16.84
N GLY A 322 0.17 13.57 -17.47
CA GLY A 322 0.38 12.15 -17.20
C GLY A 322 1.82 11.70 -17.49
N ARG A 323 2.42 12.14 -18.61
CA ARG A 323 3.83 11.83 -18.92
C ARG A 323 4.80 12.36 -17.86
N ARG A 324 4.63 13.61 -17.39
CA ARG A 324 5.48 14.17 -16.32
C ARG A 324 5.36 13.37 -15.02
N CYS A 325 4.13 13.01 -14.64
CA CYS A 325 3.88 12.19 -13.46
C CYS A 325 4.50 10.79 -13.60
N ARG A 326 4.38 10.16 -14.76
CA ARG A 326 5.01 8.87 -15.06
C ARG A 326 6.53 8.95 -14.92
N GLN A 327 7.18 9.90 -15.56
CA GLN A 327 8.64 10.08 -15.48
C GLN A 327 9.12 10.28 -14.04
N TYR A 328 8.39 11.06 -13.25
CA TYR A 328 8.67 11.20 -11.83
C TYR A 328 8.61 9.86 -11.09
N CYS A 329 7.53 9.11 -11.27
CA CYS A 329 7.38 7.81 -10.58
C CYS A 329 8.43 6.79 -11.02
N GLU A 330 8.76 6.71 -12.31
CA GLU A 330 9.79 5.81 -12.85
C GLU A 330 11.18 6.06 -12.26
N SER A 331 11.44 7.26 -11.73
CA SER A 331 12.69 7.56 -11.01
C SER A 331 12.78 6.85 -9.65
N TYR A 332 11.66 6.40 -9.11
CA TYR A 332 11.57 5.80 -7.78
C TYR A 332 11.10 4.36 -7.79
N VAL A 333 10.19 4.02 -8.69
CA VAL A 333 9.54 2.71 -8.73
C VAL A 333 9.63 2.09 -10.12
N THR A 334 9.92 0.78 -10.13
CA THR A 334 9.87 -0.07 -11.32
C THR A 334 8.98 -1.26 -10.99
N HIS A 335 7.99 -1.54 -11.86
CA HIS A 335 7.06 -2.64 -11.67
C HIS A 335 6.59 -3.16 -13.03
N ASN A 336 6.55 -4.49 -13.18
CA ASN A 336 6.23 -5.15 -14.45
C ASN A 336 4.91 -5.92 -14.44
N GLY A 337 4.15 -5.88 -13.32
CA GLY A 337 2.88 -6.60 -13.17
C GLY A 337 3.02 -8.08 -12.86
N ASP A 338 4.19 -8.54 -12.41
CA ASP A 338 4.52 -9.93 -12.13
C ASP A 338 5.16 -10.15 -10.74
N ALA A 339 5.01 -9.18 -9.83
CA ALA A 339 5.60 -9.23 -8.49
C ALA A 339 5.14 -10.47 -7.69
N THR A 340 3.90 -10.89 -7.85
CA THR A 340 3.36 -12.10 -7.21
C THR A 340 4.17 -13.33 -7.62
N GLU A 341 4.38 -13.53 -8.92
CA GLU A 341 5.14 -14.69 -9.43
C GLU A 341 6.61 -14.63 -9.03
N GLN A 342 7.24 -13.45 -9.07
CA GLN A 342 8.62 -13.29 -8.62
C GLN A 342 8.77 -13.65 -7.13
N CYS A 343 7.84 -13.21 -6.26
CA CYS A 343 7.83 -13.57 -4.84
C CYS A 343 7.67 -15.07 -4.64
N LEU A 344 6.72 -15.71 -5.32
CA LEU A 344 6.43 -17.13 -5.17
C LEU A 344 7.56 -18.00 -5.73
N SER A 345 8.15 -17.64 -6.85
CA SER A 345 9.31 -18.32 -7.42
C SER A 345 10.53 -18.23 -6.49
N ARG A 346 10.83 -17.03 -5.96
CA ARG A 346 11.92 -16.87 -5.01
C ARG A 346 11.69 -17.65 -3.72
N LEU A 347 10.44 -17.68 -3.22
CA LEU A 347 10.06 -18.46 -2.05
C LEU A 347 10.26 -19.96 -2.31
N ALA A 348 9.80 -20.49 -3.44
CA ALA A 348 9.96 -21.89 -3.81
C ALA A 348 11.43 -22.30 -3.92
N ASP A 349 12.28 -21.44 -4.47
CA ASP A 349 13.72 -21.70 -4.59
C ASP A 349 14.42 -21.79 -3.23
N LEU A 350 14.04 -20.93 -2.26
CA LEU A 350 14.59 -21.00 -0.90
C LEU A 350 14.15 -22.30 -0.19
N LEU A 351 12.89 -22.71 -0.37
CA LEU A 351 12.38 -23.96 0.21
C LEU A 351 13.08 -25.20 -0.34
N LYS A 352 13.43 -25.23 -1.64
CA LYS A 352 14.20 -26.33 -2.25
C LYS A 352 15.61 -26.44 -1.67
N ARG A 353 16.29 -25.31 -1.51
CA ARG A 353 17.67 -25.27 -0.95
C ARG A 353 17.72 -25.79 0.49
N ASP A 354 16.71 -25.47 1.30
CA ASP A 354 16.63 -25.90 2.70
C ASP A 354 16.37 -27.43 2.82
N ASN A 355 15.69 -28.02 1.82
CA ASN A 355 15.43 -29.46 1.74
C ASN A 355 16.58 -30.28 1.14
N GLY A 356 17.73 -29.66 0.81
CA GLY A 356 18.90 -30.37 0.27
C GLY A 356 18.73 -30.94 -1.13
N VAL A 357 17.75 -30.48 -1.89
CA VAL A 357 17.52 -30.86 -3.29
C VAL A 357 18.35 -29.89 -4.16
N TYR A 358 19.53 -30.32 -4.57
CA TYR A 358 20.38 -29.71 -5.61
C TYR A 358 20.10 -30.35 -6.97
#